data_ca89e80998ee33a861eee34afb6b98c1
#
_entry.id   ca89e80998ee33a861eee34afb6b98c1
#
_cell.length_a   1.000
_cell.length_b   1.000
_cell.length_c   1.000
_cell.angle_alpha   90.00
_cell.angle_beta   90.00
_cell.angle_gamma   90.00
#
_symmetry.space_group_name_H-M   'P 1'
#
loop_
_entity.id
_entity.type
_entity.pdbx_description
1 polymer ?
#
loop_
_entity_poly.entity_id
_entity_poly.type
_entity_poly.pdbx_seq_one_letter_code
_entity_poly.pdbx_strand_id
1 'polypeptide(L)'
;MVENKLTRALRELVAAAVKNFALPTKPERGFAEGELRAPQVVSGYLPPKRTGQKDDFPFVLVRADEGATDQDSTEVKVSIIVGTYSEEYDGHEYCLNVMARIRTALCSLPGMVLANRYRLQHPIKWSTYAEQPYPYWQLDMQTTWDIRTPQPIDKEEDF
;
A
#
# COMPACT_ATOMS: atom_id res chain seq x y z
N MET A 1 -9.44 12.86 -11.04
CA MET A 1 -9.80 11.46 -11.34
C MET A 1 -10.13 10.75 -10.06
N VAL A 2 -11.21 10.00 -10.07
CA VAL A 2 -11.71 9.29 -8.87
C VAL A 2 -10.67 8.32 -8.32
N GLU A 3 -10.08 7.51 -9.20
CA GLU A 3 -9.10 6.51 -8.80
C GLU A 3 -7.86 7.14 -8.18
N ASN A 4 -7.42 8.26 -8.71
CA ASN A 4 -6.27 8.97 -8.16
C ASN A 4 -6.56 9.55 -6.79
N LYS A 5 -7.78 10.05 -6.58
CA LYS A 5 -8.19 10.55 -5.25
C LYS A 5 -8.28 9.43 -4.25
N LEU A 6 -8.79 8.27 -4.67
CA LEU A 6 -8.84 7.08 -3.82
C LEU A 6 -7.43 6.65 -3.41
N THR A 7 -6.51 6.51 -4.35
CA THR A 7 -5.15 6.06 -4.03
C THR A 7 -4.41 7.07 -3.16
N ARG A 8 -4.65 8.37 -3.34
CA ARG A 8 -4.06 9.40 -2.48
C ARG A 8 -4.59 9.33 -1.06
N ALA A 9 -5.92 9.20 -0.91
CA ALA A 9 -6.52 9.07 0.42
C ALA A 9 -6.03 7.82 1.12
N LEU A 10 -5.92 6.72 0.38
CA LEU A 10 -5.42 5.46 0.92
C LEU A 10 -3.94 5.55 1.28
N ARG A 11 -3.14 6.23 0.46
CA ARG A 11 -1.74 6.49 0.79
C ARG A 11 -1.59 7.22 2.11
N GLU A 12 -2.40 8.24 2.35
CA GLU A 12 -2.36 8.99 3.60
C GLU A 12 -2.74 8.12 4.80
N LEU A 13 -3.77 7.29 4.66
CA LEU A 13 -4.16 6.36 5.70
C LEU A 13 -3.04 5.38 6.02
N VAL A 14 -2.46 4.79 4.99
CA VAL A 14 -1.37 3.81 5.15
C VAL A 14 -0.14 4.49 5.76
N ALA A 15 0.23 5.67 5.29
CA ALA A 15 1.38 6.39 5.83
C ALA A 15 1.21 6.66 7.32
N ALA A 16 0.02 7.07 7.75
CA ALA A 16 -0.25 7.28 9.17
C ALA A 16 -0.17 5.98 9.96
N ALA A 17 -0.63 4.87 9.38
CA ALA A 17 -0.63 3.57 10.04
C ALA A 17 0.78 3.02 10.27
N VAL A 18 1.72 3.29 9.36
CA VAL A 18 3.06 2.68 9.41
C VAL A 18 4.15 3.61 9.89
N LYS A 19 3.84 4.85 10.23
CA LYS A 19 4.83 5.89 10.55
C LYS A 19 5.72 5.56 11.75
N ASN A 20 5.26 4.72 12.66
CA ASN A 20 5.99 4.38 13.87
C ASN A 20 6.86 3.12 13.75
N PHE A 21 6.86 2.47 12.59
CA PHE A 21 7.76 1.35 12.38
C PHE A 21 9.20 1.84 12.22
N ALA A 22 10.13 1.09 12.81
CA ALA A 22 11.56 1.31 12.64
C ALA A 22 12.12 0.03 12.03
N LEU A 23 12.18 -0.03 10.71
CA LEU A 23 12.53 -1.24 9.97
C LEU A 23 13.94 -1.16 9.40
N PRO A 24 14.62 -2.31 9.26
CA PRO A 24 15.97 -2.33 8.71
C PRO A 24 16.02 -1.80 7.28
N THR A 25 17.14 -1.16 6.95
CA THR A 25 17.47 -0.77 5.60
C THR A 25 18.79 -1.43 5.20
N LYS A 26 19.06 -1.49 3.90
CA LYS A 26 20.31 -2.05 3.41
C LYS A 26 21.49 -1.25 3.93
N PRO A 27 22.51 -1.90 4.55
CA PRO A 27 23.70 -1.19 5.02
C PRO A 27 24.44 -0.49 3.87
N GLU A 28 24.94 0.70 4.16
CA GLU A 28 25.81 1.37 3.24
C GLU A 28 27.17 0.69 3.24
N ARG A 29 27.90 0.86 2.15
CA ARG A 29 29.23 0.27 2.01
C ARG A 29 30.13 0.71 3.16
N GLY A 30 30.72 -0.24 3.84
CA GLY A 30 31.60 0.02 4.99
C GLY A 30 30.90 0.04 6.33
N PHE A 31 29.58 -0.13 6.37
CA PHE A 31 28.82 -0.20 7.62
C PHE A 31 28.23 -1.59 7.81
N ALA A 32 28.17 -2.03 9.07
CA ALA A 32 27.62 -3.36 9.42
C ALA A 32 26.10 -3.37 9.36
N GLU A 33 25.45 -2.24 9.66
CA GLU A 33 24.01 -2.13 9.70
C GLU A 33 23.55 -0.85 9.01
N GLY A 34 22.37 -0.90 8.41
CA GLY A 34 21.72 0.27 7.84
C GLY A 34 20.91 1.01 8.89
N GLU A 35 20.43 2.18 8.53
CA GLU A 35 19.52 2.95 9.37
C GLU A 35 18.19 2.23 9.50
N LEU A 36 17.52 2.44 10.64
CA LEU A 36 16.13 2.02 10.80
C LEU A 36 15.22 3.16 10.36
N ARG A 37 14.19 2.83 9.63
CA ARG A 37 13.20 3.84 9.23
C ARG A 37 11.82 3.23 9.04
N ALA A 38 10.81 4.11 9.01
CA ALA A 38 9.47 3.70 8.62
C ALA A 38 9.43 3.44 7.11
N PRO A 39 8.52 2.57 6.63
CA PRO A 39 8.35 2.38 5.20
C PRO A 39 7.94 3.69 4.51
N GLN A 40 8.53 3.97 3.37
CA GLN A 40 8.02 5.05 2.53
C GLN A 40 6.74 4.57 1.85
N VAL A 41 5.75 5.44 1.75
CA VAL A 41 4.46 5.08 1.15
C VAL A 41 4.30 5.88 -0.14
N VAL A 42 4.13 5.17 -1.23
CA VAL A 42 4.11 5.74 -2.57
C VAL A 42 2.86 5.30 -3.32
N SER A 43 2.22 6.22 -4.04
CA SER A 43 1.12 5.87 -4.94
C SER A 43 1.69 5.44 -6.29
N GLY A 44 1.22 4.30 -6.80
CA GLY A 44 1.57 3.82 -8.12
C GLY A 44 2.82 2.95 -8.14
N TYR A 45 3.89 3.47 -8.68
CA TYR A 45 5.08 2.68 -8.97
C TYR A 45 6.33 3.35 -8.41
N LEU A 46 7.30 2.53 -8.05
CA LEU A 46 8.61 3.06 -7.66
C LEU A 46 9.33 3.55 -8.90
N PRO A 47 10.03 4.68 -8.81
CA PRO A 47 10.83 5.15 -9.95
C PRO A 47 12.01 4.21 -10.21
N PRO A 48 12.49 4.13 -11.46
CA PRO A 48 13.69 3.33 -11.76
C PRO A 48 14.90 3.85 -10.98
N LYS A 49 15.77 2.92 -10.57
CA LYS A 49 16.97 3.27 -9.83
C LYS A 49 18.15 3.44 -10.76
N ARG A 50 18.95 4.46 -10.48
CA ARG A 50 20.25 4.67 -11.15
C ARG A 50 21.32 3.95 -10.35
N THR A 51 22.42 3.63 -11.00
CA THR A 51 23.58 3.05 -10.34
C THR A 51 24.03 3.92 -9.17
N GLY A 52 24.24 3.31 -8.02
CA GLY A 52 24.70 4.03 -6.83
C GLY A 52 23.61 4.63 -5.96
N GLN A 53 22.34 4.59 -6.40
CA GLN A 53 21.23 5.04 -5.56
C GLN A 53 20.87 3.97 -4.54
N LYS A 54 20.38 4.42 -3.37
CA LYS A 54 19.86 3.52 -2.35
C LYS A 54 18.61 2.85 -2.88
N ASP A 55 18.36 1.60 -2.49
CA ASP A 55 17.10 0.96 -2.84
C ASP A 55 15.94 1.58 -2.04
N ASP A 56 14.73 1.16 -2.37
CA ASP A 56 13.52 1.76 -1.81
C ASP A 56 13.01 1.06 -0.56
N PHE A 57 13.62 -0.04 -0.18
CA PHE A 57 13.13 -0.82 0.96
C PHE A 57 13.48 -0.14 2.29
N PRO A 58 12.59 -0.13 3.26
CA PRO A 58 11.22 -0.64 3.22
C PRO A 58 10.26 0.33 2.52
N PHE A 59 9.24 -0.22 1.88
CA PHE A 59 8.25 0.60 1.19
C PHE A 59 6.85 -0.02 1.27
N VAL A 60 5.85 0.81 1.00
CA VAL A 60 4.48 0.36 0.73
C VAL A 60 3.99 1.09 -0.52
N LEU A 61 3.56 0.33 -1.51
CA LEU A 61 2.96 0.89 -2.72
C LEU A 61 1.45 0.76 -2.64
N VAL A 62 0.75 1.81 -3.04
CA VAL A 62 -0.70 1.82 -3.17
C VAL A 62 -1.02 2.05 -4.63
N ARG A 63 -1.61 1.06 -5.28
CA ARG A 63 -1.78 1.10 -6.73
C ARG A 63 -3.14 0.62 -7.15
N ALA A 64 -3.85 1.43 -7.95
CA ALA A 64 -5.08 1.00 -8.58
C ALA A 64 -4.71 0.10 -9.75
N ASP A 65 -5.15 -1.15 -9.72
CA ASP A 65 -4.80 -2.14 -10.73
C ASP A 65 -5.83 -2.26 -11.84
N GLU A 66 -7.09 -2.32 -11.46
CA GLU A 66 -8.17 -2.47 -12.42
C GLU A 66 -9.46 -1.95 -11.81
N GLY A 67 -10.44 -1.76 -12.64
CA GLY A 67 -11.73 -1.32 -12.17
C GLY A 67 -12.80 -1.55 -13.22
N ALA A 68 -14.05 -1.39 -12.80
CA ALA A 68 -15.20 -1.50 -13.68
C ALA A 68 -16.26 -0.51 -13.23
N THR A 69 -16.84 0.17 -14.18
CA THR A 69 -17.92 1.13 -13.94
C THR A 69 -19.19 0.58 -14.54
N ASP A 70 -20.23 0.48 -13.73
CA ASP A 70 -21.56 0.14 -14.23
C ASP A 70 -22.50 1.33 -14.02
N GLN A 71 -23.78 1.09 -14.15
CA GLN A 71 -24.78 2.15 -14.06
C GLN A 71 -24.84 2.81 -12.70
N ASP A 72 -24.61 2.06 -11.63
CA ASP A 72 -24.81 2.53 -10.27
C ASP A 72 -23.52 2.82 -9.52
N SER A 73 -22.47 2.09 -9.81
CA SER A 73 -21.23 2.20 -9.05
C SER A 73 -19.99 1.90 -9.89
N THR A 74 -18.88 2.36 -9.38
CA THR A 74 -17.56 2.01 -9.90
C THR A 74 -16.85 1.16 -8.86
N GLU A 75 -16.34 0.01 -9.29
CA GLU A 75 -15.51 -0.83 -8.46
C GLU A 75 -14.06 -0.66 -8.85
N VAL A 76 -13.19 -0.46 -7.89
CA VAL A 76 -11.75 -0.30 -8.12
C VAL A 76 -11.00 -1.29 -7.26
N LYS A 77 -10.10 -2.06 -7.88
CA LYS A 77 -9.20 -2.96 -7.15
C LYS A 77 -7.87 -2.26 -6.94
N VAL A 78 -7.48 -2.18 -5.69
CA VAL A 78 -6.26 -1.51 -5.28
C VAL A 78 -5.36 -2.51 -4.58
N SER A 79 -4.13 -2.65 -5.09
CA SER A 79 -3.11 -3.44 -4.43
C SER A 79 -2.31 -2.57 -3.48
N ILE A 80 -2.01 -3.14 -2.32
CA ILE A 80 -1.09 -2.55 -1.35
C ILE A 80 0.09 -3.52 -1.26
N ILE A 81 1.24 -3.09 -1.73
CA ILE A 81 2.42 -3.95 -1.84
C ILE A 81 3.43 -3.51 -0.79
N VAL A 82 3.75 -4.42 0.11
CA VAL A 82 4.71 -4.17 1.19
C VAL A 82 6.04 -4.79 0.82
N GLY A 83 7.11 -4.02 0.88
CA GLY A 83 8.46 -4.52 0.68
C GLY A 83 9.33 -4.17 1.87
N THR A 84 10.07 -5.15 2.39
CA THR A 84 10.97 -4.96 3.53
C THR A 84 12.34 -5.57 3.24
N TYR A 85 13.32 -5.14 4.01
CA TYR A 85 14.67 -5.65 3.93
C TYR A 85 15.04 -6.29 5.27
N SER A 86 15.61 -7.48 5.24
CA SER A 86 16.16 -8.11 6.43
C SER A 86 17.10 -9.24 6.04
N GLU A 87 18.26 -9.28 6.68
CA GLU A 87 19.21 -10.37 6.49
C GLU A 87 18.93 -11.53 7.44
N GLU A 88 17.94 -11.40 8.32
CA GLU A 88 17.51 -12.45 9.24
C GLU A 88 16.69 -13.50 8.49
N TYR A 89 16.78 -14.77 8.91
CA TYR A 89 16.04 -15.83 8.24
C TYR A 89 14.52 -15.71 8.44
N ASP A 90 14.08 -15.02 9.49
CA ASP A 90 12.67 -14.75 9.77
C ASP A 90 12.25 -13.35 9.32
N GLY A 91 13.02 -12.73 8.41
CA GLY A 91 12.79 -11.37 7.95
C GLY A 91 11.43 -11.15 7.32
N HIS A 92 10.78 -12.20 6.80
CA HIS A 92 9.44 -12.10 6.24
C HIS A 92 8.42 -11.59 7.26
N GLU A 93 8.68 -11.73 8.55
CA GLU A 93 7.76 -11.28 9.59
C GLU A 93 7.58 -9.77 9.60
N TYR A 94 8.56 -9.00 9.14
CA TYR A 94 8.40 -7.55 9.03
C TYR A 94 7.29 -7.19 8.05
N CYS A 95 7.22 -7.88 6.92
CA CYS A 95 6.12 -7.68 5.96
C CYS A 95 4.77 -7.99 6.59
N LEU A 96 4.67 -9.08 7.33
CA LEU A 96 3.44 -9.47 7.99
C LEU A 96 3.02 -8.46 9.05
N ASN A 97 3.99 -7.93 9.81
CA ASN A 97 3.71 -6.93 10.83
C ASN A 97 3.19 -5.63 10.21
N VAL A 98 3.79 -5.18 9.12
CA VAL A 98 3.34 -3.98 8.40
C VAL A 98 1.94 -4.20 7.85
N MET A 99 1.71 -5.35 7.20
CA MET A 99 0.41 -5.69 6.66
C MET A 99 -0.66 -5.72 7.75
N ALA A 100 -0.35 -6.32 8.89
CA ALA A 100 -1.32 -6.40 10.00
C ALA A 100 -1.70 -5.01 10.50
N ARG A 101 -0.76 -4.07 10.57
CA ARG A 101 -1.04 -2.70 10.98
C ARG A 101 -1.93 -1.99 9.94
N ILE A 102 -1.64 -2.18 8.67
CA ILE A 102 -2.46 -1.62 7.59
C ILE A 102 -3.86 -2.20 7.64
N ARG A 103 -3.99 -3.51 7.80
CA ARG A 103 -5.29 -4.17 7.91
C ARG A 103 -6.10 -3.62 9.08
N THR A 104 -5.46 -3.43 10.23
CA THR A 104 -6.14 -2.84 11.39
C THR A 104 -6.65 -1.43 11.07
N ALA A 105 -5.86 -0.61 10.40
CA ALA A 105 -6.29 0.73 10.00
C ALA A 105 -7.47 0.67 9.05
N LEU A 106 -7.45 -0.22 8.08
CA LEU A 106 -8.55 -0.39 7.13
C LEU A 106 -9.83 -0.84 7.83
N CYS A 107 -9.71 -1.83 8.72
CA CYS A 107 -10.87 -2.37 9.43
C CYS A 107 -11.41 -1.41 10.49
N SER A 108 -10.65 -0.38 10.84
CA SER A 108 -11.07 0.64 11.79
C SER A 108 -11.79 1.81 11.15
N LEU A 109 -11.91 1.82 9.83
CA LEU A 109 -12.65 2.88 9.13
C LEU A 109 -14.14 2.79 9.52
N PRO A 110 -14.74 3.91 9.98
CA PRO A 110 -16.16 3.91 10.33
C PRO A 110 -17.01 3.52 9.12
N GLY A 111 -17.84 2.49 9.27
CA GLY A 111 -18.68 1.99 8.19
C GLY A 111 -17.89 1.44 6.99
N MET A 112 -16.60 1.17 7.15
CA MET A 112 -15.71 0.74 6.09
C MET A 112 -15.59 1.78 4.96
N VAL A 113 -15.75 3.07 5.30
CA VAL A 113 -15.71 4.16 4.31
C VAL A 113 -14.51 5.05 4.55
N LEU A 114 -13.72 5.26 3.50
CA LEU A 114 -12.59 6.16 3.49
C LEU A 114 -12.99 7.49 2.85
N ALA A 115 -12.62 8.59 3.51
CA ALA A 115 -12.85 9.96 3.03
C ALA A 115 -14.33 10.22 2.70
N ASN A 116 -15.25 9.61 3.42
CA ASN A 116 -16.70 9.73 3.24
C ASN A 116 -17.20 9.33 1.85
N ARG A 117 -16.40 8.64 1.07
CA ARG A 117 -16.72 8.41 -0.32
C ARG A 117 -16.41 7.00 -0.83
N TYR A 118 -15.34 6.39 -0.33
CA TYR A 118 -14.85 5.12 -0.86
C TYR A 118 -15.13 4.01 0.12
N ARG A 119 -15.97 3.07 -0.29
CA ARG A 119 -16.36 1.95 0.58
C ARG A 119 -15.47 0.76 0.32
N LEU A 120 -14.84 0.27 1.37
CA LEU A 120 -14.04 -0.96 1.31
C LEU A 120 -14.96 -2.17 1.40
N GLN A 121 -14.79 -3.09 0.46
CA GLN A 121 -15.53 -4.33 0.45
C GLN A 121 -14.74 -5.45 1.09
N HIS A 122 -15.41 -6.47 1.53
CA HIS A 122 -14.79 -7.71 1.96
C HIS A 122 -14.82 -8.73 0.83
N PRO A 123 -13.85 -9.63 0.79
CA PRO A 123 -12.74 -9.78 1.71
C PRO A 123 -11.54 -8.89 1.35
N ILE A 124 -10.73 -8.59 2.36
CA ILE A 124 -9.37 -8.07 2.14
C ILE A 124 -8.50 -9.30 2.01
N LYS A 125 -7.77 -9.42 0.93
CA LYS A 125 -6.90 -10.58 0.68
C LYS A 125 -5.45 -10.17 0.76
N TRP A 126 -4.60 -11.12 1.12
CA TRP A 126 -3.16 -10.92 1.07
C TRP A 126 -2.47 -12.21 0.67
N SER A 127 -1.29 -12.09 0.10
CA SER A 127 -0.49 -13.24 -0.27
C SER A 127 0.99 -12.89 -0.26
N THR A 128 1.81 -13.89 -0.04
CA THR A 128 3.26 -13.79 -0.20
C THR A 128 3.67 -14.64 -1.39
N TYR A 129 4.83 -14.33 -1.94
CA TYR A 129 5.40 -15.16 -3.00
C TYR A 129 6.04 -16.40 -2.38
N ALA A 130 5.97 -17.52 -3.10
CA ALA A 130 6.60 -18.76 -2.66
C ALA A 130 8.12 -18.62 -2.53
N GLU A 131 8.70 -17.81 -3.40
CA GLU A 131 10.13 -17.51 -3.37
C GLU A 131 10.32 -16.02 -3.15
N GLN A 132 11.20 -15.68 -2.23
CA GLN A 132 11.53 -14.30 -1.92
C GLN A 132 12.98 -14.03 -2.33
N PRO A 133 13.26 -12.86 -2.94
CA PRO A 133 14.64 -12.54 -3.34
C PRO A 133 15.45 -12.05 -2.12
N TYR A 134 15.78 -12.98 -1.22
CA TYR A 134 16.55 -12.66 -0.02
C TYR A 134 17.73 -11.73 -0.35
N PRO A 135 17.99 -10.68 0.43
CA PRO A 135 17.36 -10.31 1.72
C PRO A 135 16.16 -9.38 1.61
N TYR A 136 15.47 -9.40 0.48
CA TYR A 136 14.28 -8.57 0.23
C TYR A 136 13.03 -9.42 0.33
N TRP A 137 12.00 -8.88 0.97
CA TRP A 137 10.76 -9.59 1.27
C TRP A 137 9.59 -8.77 0.76
N GLN A 138 8.62 -9.41 0.14
CA GLN A 138 7.44 -8.73 -0.40
C GLN A 138 6.17 -9.47 -0.09
N LEU A 139 5.11 -8.69 0.07
CA LEU A 139 3.77 -9.18 0.34
C LEU A 139 2.78 -8.27 -0.39
N ASP A 140 1.77 -8.89 -0.99
CA ASP A 140 0.70 -8.15 -1.67
C ASP A 140 -0.60 -8.26 -0.90
N MET A 141 -1.23 -7.11 -0.65
CA MET A 141 -2.60 -7.04 -0.18
C MET A 141 -3.49 -6.63 -1.35
N GLN A 142 -4.69 -7.19 -1.40
CA GLN A 142 -5.67 -6.83 -2.41
C GLN A 142 -6.91 -6.30 -1.73
N THR A 143 -7.34 -5.10 -2.12
CA THR A 143 -8.53 -4.46 -1.61
C THR A 143 -9.45 -4.09 -2.76
N THR A 144 -10.74 -4.07 -2.49
CA THR A 144 -11.75 -3.71 -3.48
C THR A 144 -12.60 -2.57 -2.91
N TRP A 145 -12.80 -1.53 -3.69
CA TRP A 145 -13.48 -0.33 -3.27
C TRP A 145 -14.64 -0.02 -4.19
N ASP A 146 -15.77 0.39 -3.59
CA ASP A 146 -16.93 0.85 -4.33
C ASP A 146 -17.04 2.35 -4.23
N ILE A 147 -17.36 2.96 -5.36
CA ILE A 147 -17.56 4.39 -5.47
C ILE A 147 -18.85 4.58 -6.27
N ARG A 148 -19.75 5.42 -5.77
CA ARG A 148 -20.97 5.70 -6.50
C ARG A 148 -20.63 6.28 -7.87
N THR A 149 -21.24 5.73 -8.92
CA THR A 149 -21.04 6.25 -10.27
C THR A 149 -21.65 7.65 -10.36
N PRO A 150 -20.92 8.63 -10.92
CA PRO A 150 -21.45 9.97 -11.08
C PRO A 150 -22.67 9.98 -12.00
N GLN A 151 -23.67 10.74 -11.60
CA GLN A 151 -24.84 10.99 -12.43
C GLN A 151 -24.64 12.30 -13.19
N PRO A 152 -25.34 12.51 -14.32
CA PRO A 152 -25.19 13.76 -15.06
C PRO A 152 -25.45 15.02 -14.24
N ILE A 153 -26.29 14.93 -13.21
CA ILE A 153 -26.57 16.05 -12.32
C ILE A 153 -25.53 16.22 -11.22
N ASP A 154 -24.64 15.25 -11.06
CA ASP A 154 -23.61 15.24 -10.02
C ASP A 154 -22.24 15.71 -10.54
N LYS A 155 -22.22 16.54 -11.55
CA LYS A 155 -21.00 16.99 -12.22
C LYS A 155 -20.00 17.67 -11.29
N GLU A 156 -20.49 18.22 -10.20
CA GLU A 156 -19.67 18.95 -9.25
C GLU A 156 -18.90 18.08 -8.31
N GLU A 157 -19.26 16.80 -8.24
CA GLU A 157 -18.57 15.89 -7.38
C GLU A 157 -17.25 15.44 -7.93
N ASP A 158 -16.81 15.95 -8.87
CA ASP A 158 -15.63 15.83 -9.25
C ASP A 158 -14.77 14.93 -9.13
N PHE A 159 -14.43 14.85 -9.94
CA PHE A 159 -13.57 13.81 -10.32
C PHE A 159 -12.19 14.36 -10.57
#